data_0b0408d2b74bd07424eced2c608034fa
#
_entry.id   0b0408d2b74bd07424eced2c608034fa
#
_cell.length_a   1.000
_cell.length_b   1.000
_cell.length_c   1.000
_cell.angle_alpha   90.00
_cell.angle_beta   90.00
_cell.angle_gamma   90.00
#
_symmetry.space_group_name_H-M   'P 1'
#
loop_
_entity.id
_entity.type
_entity.pdbx_description
1 polymer ?
#
loop_
_entity_poly.entity_id
_entity_poly.type
_entity_poly.pdbx_seq_one_letter_code
_entity_poly.pdbx_strand_id
1 'polypeptide(L)'
;MLQGLAVAGATGMALVPYFMALLGLSFEEAVTMAMFHSLLISFSWMFFGDPYAPGWLTPAIPFVVAFITAPAYLGDHTSQFQAMTALSLNFAFILIFLGVTGLGAKLINIVPNVFKGGIILGAAVAAFLRVTKDGDAANVFQSAPIAGTLGVVVCLVFAFSKPLHAVALDKRWLAKLLGFGLLPGFIVAGTVGYFTGEFEYNIRWEILDVVASTTSLWDKASPFAIGWPSLATFLASFPLALITYILFFGDVVTGNEMIEEAQKARSDEKLELDGSRAHMATGIRNILMAIVAPFFATQGVLWTGIQVVLLKRWTQGRDKLDSIFDSIGSFYAFGLPFLFILLPLVTLLKPLLPVALAVTLVLTAFACATLALSLVKDATERGAMVITAMAFSVFEPWIGLLVGVITIVGLCGVNVFKPQKAEQEDNKKE
;
A
#
# COMPACT_ATOMS: atom_id res chain seq x y z
N MET A 1 -4.30 15.13 15.51
CA MET A 1 -3.68 16.01 14.51
C MET A 1 -2.20 15.66 14.28
N LEU A 2 -1.27 15.82 15.25
CA LEU A 2 0.16 15.49 15.07
C LEU A 2 0.42 14.05 14.59
N GLN A 3 -0.29 13.06 15.12
CA GLN A 3 -0.18 11.67 14.69
C GLN A 3 -0.68 11.47 13.24
N GLY A 4 -1.81 12.10 12.89
CA GLY A 4 -2.31 12.09 11.52
C GLY A 4 -1.34 12.79 10.55
N LEU A 5 -0.76 13.92 10.97
CA LEU A 5 0.24 14.67 10.20
C LEU A 5 1.51 13.84 9.96
N ALA A 6 2.00 13.16 10.99
CA ALA A 6 3.21 12.34 10.90
C ALA A 6 3.01 11.09 10.05
N VAL A 7 1.91 10.36 10.26
CA VAL A 7 1.61 9.13 9.52
C VAL A 7 1.23 9.47 8.08
N ALA A 8 0.34 10.44 7.88
CA ALA A 8 -0.13 10.79 6.55
C ALA A 8 0.92 11.56 5.73
N GLY A 9 1.66 12.48 6.35
CA GLY A 9 2.77 13.19 5.69
C GLY A 9 3.92 12.26 5.32
N ALA A 10 4.34 11.39 6.24
CA ALA A 10 5.43 10.46 5.97
C ALA A 10 5.03 9.37 4.97
N THR A 11 3.82 8.77 5.08
CA THR A 11 3.39 7.72 4.16
C THR A 11 2.82 8.28 2.86
N GLY A 12 2.10 9.39 2.89
CA GLY A 12 1.56 10.05 1.70
C GLY A 12 2.65 10.50 0.73
N MET A 13 3.79 10.93 1.22
CA MET A 13 4.94 11.36 0.41
C MET A 13 6.03 10.29 0.29
N ALA A 14 5.88 9.13 0.92
CA ALA A 14 6.91 8.08 0.92
C ALA A 14 7.36 7.65 -0.47
N LEU A 15 6.49 7.77 -1.48
CA LEU A 15 6.80 7.37 -2.86
C LEU A 15 7.39 8.49 -3.72
N VAL A 16 7.47 9.73 -3.22
CA VAL A 16 8.09 10.86 -3.93
C VAL A 16 9.52 10.54 -4.41
N PRO A 17 10.39 9.87 -3.63
CA PRO A 17 11.71 9.47 -4.13
C PRO A 17 11.65 8.58 -5.38
N TYR A 18 10.69 7.65 -5.43
CA TYR A 18 10.50 6.81 -6.62
C TYR A 18 9.98 7.59 -7.82
N PHE A 19 9.07 8.55 -7.61
CA PHE A 19 8.57 9.38 -8.71
C PHE A 19 9.70 10.20 -9.33
N MET A 20 10.59 10.74 -8.50
CA MET A 20 11.74 11.47 -8.97
C MET A 20 12.78 10.57 -9.65
N ALA A 21 13.16 9.46 -9.00
CA ALA A 21 14.25 8.60 -9.46
C ALA A 21 13.88 7.74 -10.68
N LEU A 22 12.63 7.26 -10.76
CA LEU A 22 12.22 6.30 -11.79
C LEU A 22 11.43 6.94 -12.92
N LEU A 23 10.65 8.00 -12.64
CA LEU A 23 9.76 8.63 -13.62
C LEU A 23 10.25 9.99 -14.10
N GLY A 24 11.42 10.45 -13.62
CA GLY A 24 12.01 11.73 -14.03
C GLY A 24 11.19 12.96 -13.66
N LEU A 25 10.32 12.86 -12.63
CA LEU A 25 9.55 13.99 -12.16
C LEU A 25 10.40 14.93 -11.30
N SER A 26 10.15 16.24 -11.40
CA SER A 26 10.65 17.20 -10.45
C SER A 26 10.04 16.95 -9.06
N PHE A 27 10.61 17.57 -8.03
CA PHE A 27 10.08 17.43 -6.67
C PHE A 27 8.65 17.94 -6.57
N GLU A 28 8.34 19.07 -7.20
CA GLU A 28 7.01 19.68 -7.22
C GLU A 28 5.99 18.82 -7.97
N GLU A 29 6.36 18.26 -9.11
CA GLU A 29 5.51 17.32 -9.86
C GLU A 29 5.23 16.04 -9.05
N ALA A 30 6.26 15.50 -8.40
CA ALA A 30 6.15 14.31 -7.58
C ALA A 30 5.27 14.53 -6.34
N VAL A 31 5.37 15.69 -5.70
CA VAL A 31 4.50 16.10 -4.59
C VAL A 31 3.06 16.32 -5.08
N THR A 32 2.87 16.94 -6.24
CA THR A 32 1.55 17.13 -6.87
C THR A 32 0.91 15.78 -7.21
N MET A 33 1.68 14.83 -7.72
CA MET A 33 1.24 13.47 -7.95
C MET A 33 0.76 12.80 -6.65
N ALA A 34 1.55 12.89 -5.57
CA ALA A 34 1.16 12.38 -4.25
C ALA A 34 -0.11 13.06 -3.71
N MET A 35 -0.29 14.36 -3.97
CA MET A 35 -1.49 15.11 -3.62
C MET A 35 -2.74 14.55 -4.32
N PHE A 36 -2.69 14.34 -5.63
CA PHE A 36 -3.82 13.75 -6.38
C PHE A 36 -4.20 12.37 -5.88
N HIS A 37 -3.20 11.52 -5.61
CA HIS A 37 -3.46 10.18 -5.07
C HIS A 37 -4.10 10.23 -3.69
N SER A 38 -3.70 11.19 -2.86
CA SER A 38 -4.33 11.39 -1.55
C SER A 38 -5.76 11.91 -1.66
N LEU A 39 -6.08 12.75 -2.65
CA LEU A 39 -7.46 13.15 -2.93
C LEU A 39 -8.33 11.98 -3.36
N LEU A 40 -7.82 11.08 -4.22
CA LEU A 40 -8.56 9.91 -4.67
C LEU A 40 -8.86 8.92 -3.54
N ILE A 41 -8.02 8.84 -2.51
CA ILE A 41 -8.28 8.02 -1.32
C ILE A 41 -9.59 8.42 -0.65
N SER A 42 -9.85 9.72 -0.51
CA SER A 42 -11.07 10.24 0.14
C SER A 42 -12.34 9.95 -0.65
N PHE A 43 -12.22 9.67 -1.94
CA PHE A 43 -13.34 9.46 -2.85
C PHE A 43 -14.30 8.32 -2.41
N SER A 44 -13.75 7.22 -1.88
CA SER A 44 -14.56 6.09 -1.41
C SER A 44 -15.52 6.48 -0.29
N TRP A 45 -15.07 7.26 0.68
CA TRP A 45 -15.91 7.70 1.78
C TRP A 45 -16.97 8.70 1.34
N MET A 46 -16.58 9.65 0.50
CA MET A 46 -17.45 10.73 0.09
C MET A 46 -18.58 10.28 -0.83
N PHE A 47 -18.30 9.36 -1.75
CA PHE A 47 -19.24 9.00 -2.80
C PHE A 47 -19.86 7.62 -2.64
N PHE A 48 -19.19 6.69 -1.95
CA PHE A 48 -19.66 5.31 -1.82
C PHE A 48 -20.04 4.93 -0.40
N GLY A 49 -19.69 5.72 0.62
CA GLY A 49 -19.96 5.39 2.01
C GLY A 49 -19.36 4.05 2.44
N ASP A 50 -18.16 3.74 1.94
CA ASP A 50 -17.48 2.47 2.18
C ASP A 50 -16.97 2.42 3.63
N PRO A 51 -17.18 1.32 4.40
CA PRO A 51 -16.72 1.22 5.79
C PRO A 51 -15.22 0.98 5.95
N TYR A 52 -14.52 0.75 4.86
CA TYR A 52 -13.06 0.61 4.88
C TYR A 52 -12.38 1.98 4.88
N ALA A 53 -11.27 2.10 5.60
CA ALA A 53 -10.35 3.22 5.46
C ALA A 53 -9.52 3.03 4.18
N PRO A 54 -9.82 3.70 3.08
CA PRO A 54 -9.16 3.43 1.82
C PRO A 54 -7.70 3.86 1.85
N GLY A 55 -6.86 3.21 1.06
CA GLY A 55 -5.44 3.48 0.98
C GLY A 55 -4.85 3.08 -0.36
N TRP A 56 -3.53 3.01 -0.42
CA TRP A 56 -2.81 2.44 -1.54
C TRP A 56 -2.61 0.94 -1.32
N LEU A 57 -2.56 0.20 -2.40
CA LEU A 57 -2.23 -1.21 -2.37
C LEU A 57 -0.70 -1.38 -2.29
N THR A 58 -0.13 -1.08 -1.11
CA THR A 58 1.32 -1.06 -0.89
C THR A 58 2.04 -2.36 -1.25
N PRO A 59 1.46 -3.57 -1.07
CA PRO A 59 2.09 -4.81 -1.52
C PRO A 59 2.32 -4.90 -3.04
N ALA A 60 1.62 -4.12 -3.85
CA ALA A 60 1.82 -4.08 -5.29
C ALA A 60 3.07 -3.26 -5.71
N ILE A 61 3.53 -2.32 -4.89
CA ILE A 61 4.64 -1.39 -5.22
C ILE A 61 5.87 -2.12 -5.76
N PRO A 62 6.46 -3.13 -5.08
CA PRO A 62 7.69 -3.73 -5.56
C PRO A 62 7.52 -4.46 -6.89
N PHE A 63 6.35 -5.04 -7.15
CA PHE A 63 6.04 -5.69 -8.44
C PHE A 63 5.87 -4.67 -9.57
N VAL A 64 5.18 -3.56 -9.30
CA VAL A 64 5.01 -2.50 -10.29
C VAL A 64 6.34 -1.83 -10.60
N VAL A 65 7.16 -1.55 -9.59
CA VAL A 65 8.51 -1.01 -9.80
C VAL A 65 9.35 -1.99 -10.62
N ALA A 66 9.31 -3.31 -10.33
CA ALA A 66 10.00 -4.29 -11.14
C ALA A 66 9.53 -4.29 -12.60
N PHE A 67 8.22 -4.19 -12.83
CA PHE A 67 7.62 -4.17 -14.16
C PHE A 67 8.05 -2.95 -14.98
N ILE A 68 7.95 -1.74 -14.44
CA ILE A 68 8.31 -0.51 -15.16
C ILE A 68 9.82 -0.27 -15.29
N THR A 69 10.64 -0.99 -14.51
CA THR A 69 12.10 -0.99 -14.64
C THR A 69 12.63 -2.19 -15.43
N ALA A 70 11.76 -3.01 -16.00
CA ALA A 70 12.15 -4.05 -16.93
C ALA A 70 12.79 -3.45 -18.20
N PRO A 71 13.67 -4.19 -18.91
CA PRO A 71 14.40 -3.68 -20.08
C PRO A 71 13.52 -3.04 -21.15
N ALA A 72 12.26 -3.44 -21.26
CA ALA A 72 11.30 -2.89 -22.23
C ALA A 72 10.86 -1.45 -21.93
N TYR A 73 11.00 -1.00 -20.68
CA TYR A 73 10.51 0.31 -20.22
C TYR A 73 11.62 1.18 -19.59
N LEU A 74 12.75 0.57 -19.23
CA LEU A 74 13.80 1.24 -18.48
C LEU A 74 14.37 2.44 -19.26
N GLY A 75 14.34 3.62 -18.63
CA GLY A 75 14.87 4.86 -19.21
C GLY A 75 13.93 5.60 -20.17
N ASP A 76 12.77 5.03 -20.48
CA ASP A 76 11.71 5.71 -21.22
C ASP A 76 10.51 6.02 -20.32
N HIS A 77 10.48 7.24 -19.80
CA HIS A 77 9.45 7.69 -18.85
C HIS A 77 8.05 7.66 -19.48
N THR A 78 7.92 7.95 -20.79
CA THR A 78 6.65 7.86 -21.49
C THR A 78 6.11 6.43 -21.50
N SER A 79 6.93 5.47 -21.89
CA SER A 79 6.57 4.05 -21.85
C SER A 79 6.29 3.55 -20.44
N GLN A 80 7.01 4.04 -19.43
CA GLN A 80 6.73 3.72 -18.02
C GLN A 80 5.37 4.22 -17.57
N PHE A 81 4.99 5.46 -17.90
CA PHE A 81 3.67 6.00 -17.61
C PHE A 81 2.57 5.25 -18.36
N GLN A 82 2.78 4.94 -19.64
CA GLN A 82 1.84 4.11 -20.41
C GLN A 82 1.68 2.71 -19.81
N ALA A 83 2.76 2.07 -19.35
CA ALA A 83 2.71 0.77 -18.68
C ALA A 83 1.90 0.82 -17.38
N MET A 84 2.07 1.87 -16.57
CA MET A 84 1.27 2.07 -15.35
C MET A 84 -0.19 2.40 -15.66
N THR A 85 -0.46 3.17 -16.71
CA THR A 85 -1.83 3.42 -17.22
C THR A 85 -2.51 2.11 -17.59
N ALA A 86 -1.85 1.26 -18.39
CA ALA A 86 -2.38 -0.04 -18.80
C ALA A 86 -2.66 -0.95 -17.60
N LEU A 87 -1.73 -1.00 -16.64
CA LEU A 87 -1.91 -1.76 -15.40
C LEU A 87 -3.13 -1.27 -14.61
N SER A 88 -3.24 0.04 -14.40
CA SER A 88 -4.32 0.63 -13.63
C SER A 88 -5.69 0.40 -14.28
N LEU A 89 -5.77 0.49 -15.61
CA LEU A 89 -7.00 0.22 -16.36
C LEU A 89 -7.35 -1.26 -16.39
N ASN A 90 -6.38 -2.17 -16.55
CA ASN A 90 -6.60 -3.60 -16.44
C ASN A 90 -7.11 -3.99 -15.06
N PHE A 91 -6.51 -3.45 -14.02
CA PHE A 91 -6.93 -3.68 -12.64
C PHE A 91 -8.32 -3.11 -12.38
N ALA A 92 -8.59 -1.89 -12.82
CA ALA A 92 -9.91 -1.27 -12.72
C ALA A 92 -10.99 -2.09 -13.46
N PHE A 93 -10.68 -2.60 -14.65
CA PHE A 93 -11.58 -3.46 -15.41
C PHE A 93 -11.92 -4.73 -14.62
N ILE A 94 -10.92 -5.42 -14.05
CA ILE A 94 -11.14 -6.60 -13.20
C ILE A 94 -12.05 -6.26 -12.02
N LEU A 95 -11.75 -5.16 -11.30
CA LEU A 95 -12.53 -4.73 -10.16
C LEU A 95 -13.99 -4.42 -10.52
N ILE A 96 -14.21 -3.61 -11.54
CA ILE A 96 -15.57 -3.23 -11.97
C ILE A 96 -16.34 -4.44 -12.47
N PHE A 97 -15.71 -5.28 -13.29
CA PHE A 97 -16.34 -6.50 -13.80
C PHE A 97 -16.77 -7.42 -12.64
N LEU A 98 -15.90 -7.66 -11.69
CA LEU A 98 -16.18 -8.52 -10.53
C LEU A 98 -17.16 -7.87 -9.55
N GLY A 99 -17.10 -6.54 -9.40
CA GLY A 99 -18.05 -5.77 -8.59
C GLY A 99 -19.47 -5.82 -9.15
N VAL A 100 -19.64 -5.58 -10.46
CA VAL A 100 -20.96 -5.60 -11.12
C VAL A 100 -21.55 -7.02 -11.16
N THR A 101 -20.72 -8.03 -11.44
CA THR A 101 -21.19 -9.43 -11.58
C THR A 101 -21.33 -10.16 -10.23
N GLY A 102 -20.78 -9.63 -9.15
CA GLY A 102 -20.71 -10.29 -7.85
C GLY A 102 -19.82 -11.56 -7.84
N LEU A 103 -18.99 -11.75 -8.87
CA LEU A 103 -18.15 -12.94 -9.02
C LEU A 103 -16.85 -12.89 -8.20
N GLY A 104 -16.52 -11.76 -7.59
CA GLY A 104 -15.26 -11.58 -6.85
C GLY A 104 -15.03 -12.64 -5.78
N ALA A 105 -16.04 -12.90 -4.93
CA ALA A 105 -15.94 -13.93 -3.91
C ALA A 105 -15.79 -15.35 -4.51
N LYS A 106 -16.46 -15.64 -5.64
CA LYS A 106 -16.35 -16.95 -6.30
C LYS A 106 -14.94 -17.14 -6.90
N LEU A 107 -14.40 -16.12 -7.56
CA LEU A 107 -13.08 -16.18 -8.16
C LEU A 107 -12.02 -16.47 -7.09
N ILE A 108 -12.06 -15.75 -5.97
CA ILE A 108 -11.04 -15.90 -4.93
C ILE A 108 -11.10 -17.24 -4.22
N ASN A 109 -12.30 -17.84 -4.12
CA ASN A 109 -12.46 -19.16 -3.52
C ASN A 109 -11.92 -20.31 -4.40
N ILE A 110 -11.71 -20.06 -5.69
CA ILE A 110 -11.07 -21.01 -6.61
C ILE A 110 -9.54 -20.94 -6.47
N VAL A 111 -8.98 -19.79 -6.10
CA VAL A 111 -7.52 -19.62 -5.95
C VAL A 111 -7.08 -20.28 -4.64
N PRO A 112 -6.17 -21.28 -4.67
CA PRO A 112 -5.71 -21.98 -3.46
C PRO A 112 -4.98 -21.04 -2.50
N ASN A 113 -5.09 -21.31 -1.19
CA ASN A 113 -4.39 -20.54 -0.16
C ASN A 113 -2.87 -20.56 -0.33
N VAL A 114 -2.31 -21.71 -0.78
CA VAL A 114 -0.88 -21.82 -1.08
C VAL A 114 -0.46 -20.87 -2.20
N PHE A 115 -1.30 -20.65 -3.22
CA PHE A 115 -1.02 -19.73 -4.32
C PHE A 115 -1.17 -18.26 -3.89
N LYS A 116 -2.24 -17.94 -3.15
CA LYS A 116 -2.41 -16.60 -2.53
C LYS A 116 -1.22 -16.28 -1.63
N GLY A 117 -0.87 -17.21 -0.74
CA GLY A 117 0.28 -17.07 0.15
C GLY A 117 1.58 -16.86 -0.61
N GLY A 118 1.80 -17.57 -1.72
CA GLY A 118 2.95 -17.39 -2.60
C GLY A 118 3.07 -15.98 -3.18
N ILE A 119 1.96 -15.42 -3.67
CA ILE A 119 1.91 -14.05 -4.19
C ILE A 119 2.17 -13.03 -3.06
N ILE A 120 1.49 -13.19 -1.92
CA ILE A 120 1.63 -12.26 -0.78
C ILE A 120 3.04 -12.34 -0.18
N LEU A 121 3.60 -13.53 -0.03
CA LEU A 121 4.99 -13.70 0.41
C LEU A 121 5.98 -13.16 -0.63
N GLY A 122 5.69 -13.33 -1.91
CA GLY A 122 6.46 -12.73 -3.01
C GLY A 122 6.52 -11.20 -2.91
N ALA A 123 5.40 -10.56 -2.56
CA ALA A 123 5.36 -9.13 -2.29
C ALA A 123 6.27 -8.76 -1.10
N ALA A 124 6.28 -9.56 -0.04
CA ALA A 124 7.16 -9.35 1.12
C ALA A 124 8.64 -9.43 0.74
N VAL A 125 9.04 -10.47 0.01
CA VAL A 125 10.42 -10.66 -0.47
C VAL A 125 10.82 -9.52 -1.40
N ALA A 126 9.98 -9.19 -2.38
CA ALA A 126 10.25 -8.14 -3.33
C ALA A 126 10.37 -6.76 -2.66
N ALA A 127 9.54 -6.45 -1.65
CA ALA A 127 9.63 -5.22 -0.87
C ALA A 127 10.95 -5.14 -0.09
N PHE A 128 11.37 -6.23 0.54
CA PHE A 128 12.64 -6.29 1.27
C PHE A 128 13.86 -6.13 0.33
N LEU A 129 13.82 -6.77 -0.85
CA LEU A 129 14.87 -6.64 -1.85
C LEU A 129 15.05 -5.19 -2.33
N ARG A 130 13.98 -4.39 -2.42
CA ARG A 130 14.07 -2.95 -2.78
C ARG A 130 14.86 -2.15 -1.75
N VAL A 131 14.64 -2.43 -0.47
CA VAL A 131 15.31 -1.72 0.63
C VAL A 131 16.80 -2.05 0.71
N THR A 132 17.21 -3.18 0.15
CA THR A 132 18.61 -3.66 0.19
C THR A 132 19.34 -3.57 -1.15
N LYS A 133 18.63 -3.22 -2.23
CA LYS A 133 19.21 -3.15 -3.57
C LYS A 133 20.07 -1.89 -3.74
N ASP A 134 21.31 -2.07 -4.20
CA ASP A 134 22.19 -0.95 -4.49
C ASP A 134 21.60 0.02 -5.53
N GLY A 135 21.69 1.31 -5.24
CA GLY A 135 21.18 2.39 -6.08
C GLY A 135 19.65 2.53 -6.10
N ASP A 136 18.90 1.73 -5.34
CA ASP A 136 17.47 1.91 -5.19
C ASP A 136 17.16 3.10 -4.25
N ALA A 137 16.18 3.93 -4.60
CA ALA A 137 15.78 5.09 -3.78
C ALA A 137 15.25 4.69 -2.39
N ALA A 138 14.84 3.42 -2.21
CA ALA A 138 14.45 2.87 -0.92
C ALA A 138 15.63 2.36 -0.09
N ASN A 139 16.83 2.23 -0.66
CA ASN A 139 18.02 1.78 0.08
C ASN A 139 18.61 2.90 0.93
N VAL A 140 17.92 3.21 2.01
CA VAL A 140 18.34 4.22 2.97
C VAL A 140 19.60 3.82 3.74
N PHE A 141 19.92 2.52 3.80
CA PHE A 141 21.15 2.02 4.43
C PHE A 141 22.41 2.41 3.64
N GLN A 142 22.26 2.69 2.34
CA GLN A 142 23.33 3.20 1.49
C GLN A 142 23.34 4.74 1.46
N SER A 143 22.18 5.37 1.33
CA SER A 143 22.06 6.83 1.17
C SER A 143 22.22 7.62 2.48
N ALA A 144 21.82 7.03 3.62
CA ALA A 144 21.94 7.62 4.96
C ALA A 144 22.20 6.50 5.99
N PRO A 145 23.42 5.93 6.02
CA PRO A 145 23.72 4.70 6.76
C PRO A 145 23.47 4.81 8.27
N ILE A 146 23.75 5.95 8.88
CA ILE A 146 23.55 6.14 10.32
C ILE A 146 22.11 6.55 10.61
N ALA A 147 21.66 7.66 10.05
CA ALA A 147 20.33 8.22 10.32
C ALA A 147 19.22 7.31 9.81
N GLY A 148 19.39 6.76 8.59
CA GLY A 148 18.44 5.85 7.98
C GLY A 148 18.29 4.56 8.77
N THR A 149 19.41 3.92 9.13
CA THR A 149 19.40 2.70 9.92
C THR A 149 18.73 2.92 11.28
N LEU A 150 19.14 3.96 12.03
CA LEU A 150 18.54 4.26 13.32
C LEU A 150 17.05 4.59 13.20
N GLY A 151 16.65 5.36 12.19
CA GLY A 151 15.25 5.68 11.95
C GLY A 151 14.40 4.44 11.69
N VAL A 152 14.84 3.56 10.78
CA VAL A 152 14.14 2.29 10.48
C VAL A 152 14.06 1.40 11.71
N VAL A 153 15.17 1.20 12.43
CA VAL A 153 15.21 0.35 13.63
C VAL A 153 14.27 0.89 14.71
N VAL A 154 14.29 2.20 14.98
CA VAL A 154 13.39 2.80 15.97
C VAL A 154 11.94 2.64 15.54
N CYS A 155 11.59 2.87 14.27
CA CYS A 155 10.24 2.63 13.77
C CYS A 155 9.78 1.19 13.99
N LEU A 156 10.63 0.19 13.68
CA LEU A 156 10.32 -1.23 13.88
C LEU A 156 10.15 -1.59 15.35
N VAL A 157 11.04 -1.09 16.22
CA VAL A 157 10.96 -1.31 17.67
C VAL A 157 9.67 -0.72 18.23
N PHE A 158 9.30 0.49 17.83
CA PHE A 158 8.05 1.12 18.28
C PHE A 158 6.82 0.39 17.75
N ALA A 159 6.86 -0.14 16.52
CA ALA A 159 5.74 -0.86 15.94
C ALA A 159 5.54 -2.26 16.52
N PHE A 160 6.63 -3.02 16.75
CA PHE A 160 6.52 -4.48 16.95
C PHE A 160 7.17 -5.03 18.21
N SER A 161 7.90 -4.24 19.01
CA SER A 161 8.62 -4.75 20.18
C SER A 161 7.67 -5.19 21.27
N LYS A 162 7.49 -6.50 21.44
CA LYS A 162 6.71 -7.08 22.55
C LYS A 162 7.17 -6.62 23.92
N PRO A 163 8.51 -6.60 24.24
CA PRO A 163 8.97 -6.09 25.52
C PRO A 163 8.61 -4.62 25.78
N LEU A 164 8.76 -3.77 24.74
CA LEU A 164 8.44 -2.35 24.84
C LEU A 164 6.94 -2.12 25.10
N HIS A 165 6.08 -2.84 24.36
CA HIS A 165 4.65 -2.78 24.58
C HIS A 165 4.22 -3.32 25.94
N ALA A 166 4.87 -4.38 26.46
CA ALA A 166 4.59 -4.91 27.79
C ALA A 166 4.93 -3.87 28.89
N VAL A 167 6.10 -3.21 28.80
CA VAL A 167 6.49 -2.15 29.74
C VAL A 167 5.56 -0.94 29.67
N ALA A 168 5.00 -0.68 28.49
CA ALA A 168 4.09 0.45 28.29
C ALA A 168 2.73 0.25 28.99
N LEU A 169 2.33 -0.97 29.32
CA LEU A 169 1.12 -1.24 30.09
C LEU A 169 1.22 -0.61 31.49
N ASP A 170 2.41 -0.60 32.07
CA ASP A 170 2.67 -0.06 33.43
C ASP A 170 3.06 1.42 33.43
N LYS A 171 3.56 1.94 32.29
CA LYS A 171 4.13 3.29 32.21
C LYS A 171 3.33 4.19 31.25
N ARG A 172 2.45 5.02 31.79
CA ARG A 172 1.59 5.94 31.01
C ARG A 172 2.34 6.85 30.02
N TRP A 173 3.54 7.32 30.35
CA TRP A 173 4.33 8.17 29.46
C TRP A 173 4.81 7.37 28.23
N LEU A 174 5.21 6.11 28.43
CA LEU A 174 5.64 5.23 27.35
C LEU A 174 4.47 4.82 26.44
N ALA A 175 3.30 4.54 27.04
CA ALA A 175 2.07 4.30 26.28
C ALA A 175 1.68 5.51 25.41
N LYS A 176 1.85 6.74 25.93
CA LYS A 176 1.65 7.96 25.14
C LYS A 176 2.68 8.07 24.00
N LEU A 177 3.95 7.77 24.28
CA LEU A 177 5.02 7.81 23.28
C LEU A 177 4.79 6.78 22.17
N LEU A 178 4.41 5.55 22.50
CA LEU A 178 4.01 4.52 21.54
C LEU A 178 2.78 4.94 20.72
N GLY A 179 1.88 5.72 21.32
CA GLY A 179 0.73 6.30 20.63
C GLY A 179 1.10 7.24 19.48
N PHE A 180 2.33 7.73 19.38
CA PHE A 180 2.82 8.51 18.23
C PHE A 180 3.25 7.64 17.04
N GLY A 181 3.18 6.30 17.17
CA GLY A 181 3.48 5.38 16.06
C GLY A 181 4.90 5.52 15.53
N LEU A 182 5.05 5.83 14.25
CA LEU A 182 6.36 5.94 13.57
C LEU A 182 7.08 7.27 13.81
N LEU A 183 6.39 8.29 14.35
CA LEU A 183 6.95 9.64 14.54
C LEU A 183 8.27 9.67 15.31
N PRO A 184 8.45 8.92 16.42
CA PRO A 184 9.73 8.89 17.13
C PRO A 184 10.91 8.45 16.24
N GLY A 185 10.71 7.47 15.36
CA GLY A 185 11.74 7.04 14.42
C GLY A 185 12.12 8.13 13.40
N PHE A 186 11.14 8.86 12.88
CA PHE A 186 11.42 10.01 11.99
C PHE A 186 12.12 11.16 12.71
N ILE A 187 11.77 11.45 13.98
CA ILE A 187 12.47 12.46 14.77
C ILE A 187 13.93 12.05 14.99
N VAL A 188 14.18 10.78 15.33
CA VAL A 188 15.54 10.25 15.51
C VAL A 188 16.31 10.33 14.19
N ALA A 189 15.76 9.85 13.09
CA ALA A 189 16.40 9.92 11.79
C ALA A 189 16.73 11.36 11.38
N GLY A 190 15.76 12.27 11.51
CA GLY A 190 15.94 13.69 11.16
C GLY A 190 17.00 14.40 11.99
N THR A 191 16.97 14.14 13.30
CA THR A 191 17.95 14.75 14.24
C THR A 191 19.36 14.20 13.99
N VAL A 192 19.49 12.88 13.93
CA VAL A 192 20.78 12.22 13.71
C VAL A 192 21.33 12.62 12.34
N GLY A 193 20.51 12.57 11.28
CA GLY A 193 20.95 12.92 9.94
C GLY A 193 21.40 14.35 9.78
N TYR A 194 20.81 15.29 10.53
CA TYR A 194 21.30 16.67 10.60
C TYR A 194 22.71 16.76 11.22
N PHE A 195 22.91 16.10 12.37
CA PHE A 195 24.20 16.16 13.07
C PHE A 195 25.31 15.35 12.39
N THR A 196 24.97 14.28 11.66
CA THR A 196 25.94 13.49 10.88
C THR A 196 26.22 14.07 9.51
N GLY A 197 25.45 15.08 9.08
CA GLY A 197 25.56 15.65 7.74
C GLY A 197 24.95 14.76 6.64
N GLU A 198 24.23 13.71 7.00
CA GLU A 198 23.54 12.85 6.02
C GLU A 198 22.28 13.52 5.45
N PHE A 199 21.68 14.44 6.20
CA PHE A 199 20.49 15.19 5.79
C PHE A 199 20.73 16.68 5.74
N GLU A 200 20.44 17.28 4.59
CA GLU A 200 20.45 18.72 4.38
C GLU A 200 19.02 19.26 4.34
N TYR A 201 18.73 20.27 5.17
CA TYR A 201 17.43 20.91 5.24
C TYR A 201 17.44 22.23 4.49
N ASN A 202 16.79 22.28 3.33
CA ASN A 202 16.56 23.50 2.57
C ASN A 202 15.07 23.81 2.56
N ILE A 203 14.63 24.59 3.57
CA ILE A 203 13.22 24.91 3.78
C ILE A 203 12.82 26.07 2.87
N ARG A 204 11.87 25.82 1.96
CA ARG A 204 11.32 26.84 1.06
C ARG A 204 10.04 27.42 1.64
N TRP A 205 10.06 28.72 1.93
CA TRP A 205 8.93 29.46 2.51
C TRP A 205 7.95 29.97 1.43
N GLU A 206 7.51 29.06 0.58
CA GLU A 206 6.64 29.32 -0.55
C GLU A 206 5.43 28.37 -0.52
N ILE A 207 4.43 28.69 -1.31
CA ILE A 207 3.31 27.79 -1.58
C ILE A 207 3.56 27.10 -2.92
N LEU A 208 3.27 25.81 -3.02
CA LEU A 208 3.37 25.04 -4.26
C LEU A 208 2.50 25.71 -5.33
N ASP A 209 3.06 26.00 -6.48
CA ASP A 209 2.27 26.37 -7.66
C ASP A 209 1.57 25.12 -8.20
N VAL A 210 0.37 24.87 -7.68
CA VAL A 210 -0.43 23.69 -8.02
C VAL A 210 -0.82 23.68 -9.49
N VAL A 211 -1.07 24.86 -10.09
CA VAL A 211 -1.50 24.95 -11.50
C VAL A 211 -0.34 24.58 -12.41
N ALA A 212 0.81 25.21 -12.24
CA ALA A 212 1.99 24.92 -13.05
C ALA A 212 2.45 23.47 -12.89
N SER A 213 2.50 22.96 -11.64
CA SER A 213 2.92 21.57 -11.36
C SER A 213 1.92 20.55 -11.89
N THR A 214 0.61 20.85 -11.85
CA THR A 214 -0.43 19.97 -12.42
C THR A 214 -0.35 19.94 -13.94
N THR A 215 -0.16 21.08 -14.60
CA THR A 215 -0.03 21.15 -16.05
C THR A 215 1.19 20.36 -16.51
N SER A 216 2.34 20.59 -15.87
CA SER A 216 3.57 19.85 -16.19
C SER A 216 3.45 18.35 -15.96
N LEU A 217 2.81 17.92 -14.84
CA LEU A 217 2.54 16.52 -14.56
C LEU A 217 1.60 15.91 -15.59
N TRP A 218 0.54 16.63 -15.98
CA TRP A 218 -0.40 16.18 -17.01
C TRP A 218 0.30 15.93 -18.34
N ASP A 219 1.16 16.85 -18.78
CA ASP A 219 1.88 16.74 -20.05
C ASP A 219 2.86 15.57 -20.07
N LYS A 220 3.37 15.13 -18.90
CA LYS A 220 4.30 14.02 -18.77
C LYS A 220 3.66 12.66 -18.52
N ALA A 221 2.47 12.63 -17.89
CA ALA A 221 1.92 11.42 -17.30
C ALA A 221 0.54 11.02 -17.84
N SER A 222 -0.28 11.98 -18.29
CA SER A 222 -1.64 11.67 -18.73
C SER A 222 -1.63 10.98 -20.11
N PRO A 223 -2.40 9.89 -20.29
CA PRO A 223 -2.51 9.23 -21.60
C PRO A 223 -3.10 10.13 -22.69
N PHE A 224 -3.79 11.20 -22.32
CA PHE A 224 -4.27 12.20 -23.27
C PHE A 224 -3.15 13.10 -23.82
N ALA A 225 -2.08 13.30 -23.06
CA ALA A 225 -0.93 14.10 -23.47
C ALA A 225 0.16 13.24 -24.12
N ILE A 226 0.49 12.09 -23.49
CA ILE A 226 1.61 11.25 -23.94
C ILE A 226 1.22 10.13 -24.90
N GLY A 227 -0.09 9.95 -25.16
CA GLY A 227 -0.65 8.86 -25.93
C GLY A 227 -1.06 7.63 -25.10
N TRP A 228 -2.04 6.92 -25.60
CA TRP A 228 -2.58 5.72 -24.94
C TRP A 228 -1.63 4.53 -25.07
N PRO A 229 -1.63 3.61 -24.07
CA PRO A 229 -0.86 2.37 -24.15
C PRO A 229 -1.25 1.53 -25.36
N SER A 230 -0.28 0.83 -25.95
CA SER A 230 -0.54 -0.14 -27.00
C SER A 230 -1.28 -1.39 -26.46
N LEU A 231 -1.95 -2.14 -27.35
CA LEU A 231 -2.54 -3.43 -26.98
C LEU A 231 -1.49 -4.38 -26.37
N ALA A 232 -0.27 -4.37 -26.89
CA ALA A 232 0.83 -5.17 -26.37
C ALA A 232 1.15 -4.79 -24.90
N THR A 233 1.13 -3.49 -24.55
CA THR A 233 1.33 -3.00 -23.19
C THR A 233 0.20 -3.45 -22.26
N PHE A 234 -1.06 -3.42 -22.72
CA PHE A 234 -2.19 -3.97 -21.96
C PHE A 234 -2.03 -5.46 -21.71
N LEU A 235 -1.66 -6.24 -22.73
CA LEU A 235 -1.45 -7.69 -22.57
C LEU A 235 -0.26 -7.99 -21.64
N ALA A 236 0.82 -7.23 -21.73
CA ALA A 236 2.01 -7.40 -20.86
C ALA A 236 1.71 -7.08 -19.39
N SER A 237 0.84 -6.08 -19.11
CA SER A 237 0.48 -5.68 -17.75
C SER A 237 -0.65 -6.53 -17.14
N PHE A 238 -1.40 -7.29 -17.93
CA PHE A 238 -2.57 -8.05 -17.45
C PHE A 238 -2.25 -9.10 -16.37
N PRO A 239 -1.16 -9.91 -16.48
CA PRO A 239 -0.78 -10.82 -15.40
C PRO A 239 -0.49 -10.11 -14.07
N LEU A 240 0.15 -8.93 -14.14
CA LEU A 240 0.38 -8.11 -12.95
C LEU A 240 -0.92 -7.55 -12.37
N ALA A 241 -1.90 -7.22 -13.21
CA ALA A 241 -3.24 -6.83 -12.74
C ALA A 241 -3.96 -7.96 -11.99
N LEU A 242 -3.80 -9.21 -12.42
CA LEU A 242 -4.33 -10.38 -11.69
C LEU A 242 -3.64 -10.56 -10.33
N ILE A 243 -2.32 -10.41 -10.27
CA ILE A 243 -1.55 -10.44 -9.01
C ILE A 243 -2.04 -9.32 -8.09
N THR A 244 -2.19 -8.12 -8.61
CA THR A 244 -2.70 -6.95 -7.89
C THR A 244 -4.10 -7.20 -7.35
N TYR A 245 -4.97 -7.90 -8.09
CA TYR A 245 -6.29 -8.28 -7.63
C TYR A 245 -6.25 -9.26 -6.44
N ILE A 246 -5.34 -10.22 -6.45
CA ILE A 246 -5.17 -11.16 -5.31
C ILE A 246 -4.72 -10.41 -4.05
N LEU A 247 -3.79 -9.44 -4.20
CA LEU A 247 -3.35 -8.58 -3.10
C LEU A 247 -4.50 -7.71 -2.56
N PHE A 248 -5.27 -7.09 -3.45
CA PHE A 248 -6.46 -6.31 -3.11
C PHE A 248 -7.49 -7.14 -2.33
N PHE A 249 -7.73 -8.37 -2.75
CA PHE A 249 -8.67 -9.24 -2.06
C PHE A 249 -8.18 -9.60 -0.65
N GLY A 250 -6.89 -9.77 -0.45
CA GLY A 250 -6.29 -9.94 0.88
C GLY A 250 -6.63 -8.76 1.82
N ASP A 251 -6.57 -7.54 1.30
CA ASP A 251 -6.97 -6.35 2.05
C ASP A 251 -8.47 -6.33 2.36
N VAL A 252 -9.33 -6.77 1.42
CA VAL A 252 -10.78 -6.89 1.65
C VAL A 252 -11.07 -7.88 2.78
N VAL A 253 -10.46 -9.05 2.76
CA VAL A 253 -10.64 -10.08 3.81
C VAL A 253 -10.17 -9.53 5.16
N THR A 254 -8.99 -8.93 5.21
CA THR A 254 -8.46 -8.32 6.43
C THR A 254 -9.38 -7.22 6.97
N GLY A 255 -9.89 -6.36 6.10
CA GLY A 255 -10.82 -5.30 6.46
C GLY A 255 -12.14 -5.85 7.01
N ASN A 256 -12.68 -6.91 6.40
CA ASN A 256 -13.88 -7.59 6.86
C ASN A 256 -13.70 -8.15 8.27
N GLU A 257 -12.62 -8.92 8.50
CA GLU A 257 -12.31 -9.51 9.81
C GLU A 257 -12.21 -8.44 10.90
N MET A 258 -11.53 -7.32 10.60
CA MET A 258 -11.40 -6.20 11.54
C MET A 258 -12.75 -5.56 11.87
N ILE A 259 -13.62 -5.36 10.88
CA ILE A 259 -14.95 -4.77 11.06
C ILE A 259 -15.86 -5.73 11.81
N GLU A 260 -15.88 -7.00 11.46
CA GLU A 260 -16.66 -8.03 12.13
C GLU A 260 -16.26 -8.19 13.60
N GLU A 261 -14.96 -8.15 13.91
CA GLU A 261 -14.48 -8.19 15.30
C GLU A 261 -14.91 -6.93 16.07
N ALA A 262 -14.77 -5.75 15.48
CA ALA A 262 -15.25 -4.52 16.09
C ALA A 262 -16.76 -4.52 16.30
N GLN A 263 -17.53 -5.10 15.38
CA GLN A 263 -18.98 -5.21 15.44
C GLN A 263 -19.47 -6.00 16.66
N LYS A 264 -18.70 -6.99 17.15
CA LYS A 264 -19.03 -7.75 18.37
C LYS A 264 -19.09 -6.88 19.62
N ALA A 265 -18.32 -5.78 19.65
CA ALA A 265 -18.27 -4.86 20.78
C ALA A 265 -19.39 -3.81 20.75
N ARG A 266 -20.19 -3.74 19.66
CA ARG A 266 -21.21 -2.71 19.49
C ARG A 266 -22.44 -3.25 18.77
N SER A 267 -23.62 -3.13 19.43
CA SER A 267 -24.90 -3.67 18.94
C SER A 267 -25.88 -2.60 18.47
N ASP A 268 -25.63 -1.32 18.79
CA ASP A 268 -26.52 -0.20 18.48
C ASP A 268 -26.40 0.29 17.04
N GLU A 269 -25.31 -0.03 16.35
CA GLU A 269 -25.05 0.35 14.97
C GLU A 269 -24.39 -0.80 14.22
N LYS A 270 -24.82 -1.08 13.00
CA LYS A 270 -24.25 -2.11 12.14
C LYS A 270 -23.51 -1.48 10.96
N LEU A 271 -22.26 -1.92 10.77
CA LEU A 271 -21.49 -1.57 9.57
C LEU A 271 -21.81 -2.57 8.46
N GLU A 272 -22.30 -2.07 7.34
CA GLU A 272 -22.66 -2.92 6.20
C GLU A 272 -21.44 -3.17 5.30
N LEU A 273 -21.05 -4.42 5.25
CA LEU A 273 -20.00 -4.90 4.34
C LEU A 273 -20.62 -5.20 2.97
N ASP A 274 -20.17 -4.50 1.95
CA ASP A 274 -20.57 -4.72 0.57
C ASP A 274 -19.33 -4.83 -0.32
N GLY A 275 -19.00 -6.07 -0.67
CA GLY A 275 -17.84 -6.35 -1.52
C GLY A 275 -17.98 -5.76 -2.93
N SER A 276 -19.19 -5.70 -3.50
CA SER A 276 -19.41 -5.07 -4.81
C SER A 276 -19.15 -3.58 -4.78
N ARG A 277 -19.60 -2.89 -3.72
CA ARG A 277 -19.33 -1.47 -3.50
C ARG A 277 -17.83 -1.19 -3.38
N ALA A 278 -17.10 -1.98 -2.59
CA ALA A 278 -15.66 -1.85 -2.42
C ALA A 278 -14.90 -2.04 -3.75
N HIS A 279 -15.29 -3.02 -4.57
CA HIS A 279 -14.74 -3.24 -5.90
C HIS A 279 -15.02 -2.06 -6.83
N MET A 280 -16.27 -1.59 -6.89
CA MET A 280 -16.66 -0.45 -7.72
C MET A 280 -15.93 0.84 -7.33
N ALA A 281 -15.91 1.17 -6.04
CA ALA A 281 -15.24 2.35 -5.51
C ALA A 281 -13.74 2.35 -5.85
N THR A 282 -13.08 1.22 -5.65
CA THR A 282 -11.65 1.08 -5.96
C THR A 282 -11.39 1.06 -7.46
N GLY A 283 -12.24 0.42 -8.26
CA GLY A 283 -12.15 0.40 -9.72
C GLY A 283 -12.23 1.80 -10.32
N ILE A 284 -13.21 2.60 -9.89
CA ILE A 284 -13.39 3.99 -10.37
C ILE A 284 -12.18 4.85 -9.99
N ARG A 285 -11.66 4.72 -8.76
CA ARG A 285 -10.45 5.45 -8.35
C ARG A 285 -9.24 5.10 -9.23
N ASN A 286 -9.07 3.82 -9.59
CA ASN A 286 -7.99 3.40 -10.47
C ASN A 286 -8.16 3.92 -11.91
N ILE A 287 -9.39 4.06 -12.44
CA ILE A 287 -9.63 4.73 -13.72
C ILE A 287 -9.21 6.20 -13.65
N LEU A 288 -9.68 6.93 -12.63
CA LEU A 288 -9.35 8.34 -12.47
C LEU A 288 -7.84 8.55 -12.33
N MET A 289 -7.18 7.69 -11.56
CA MET A 289 -5.74 7.69 -11.40
C MET A 289 -5.02 7.44 -12.73
N ALA A 290 -5.45 6.45 -13.51
CA ALA A 290 -4.85 6.12 -14.80
C ALA A 290 -4.92 7.28 -15.81
N ILE A 291 -5.95 8.11 -15.71
CA ILE A 291 -6.17 9.25 -16.61
C ILE A 291 -5.34 10.47 -16.21
N VAL A 292 -5.24 10.75 -14.92
CA VAL A 292 -4.58 11.96 -14.43
C VAL A 292 -3.08 11.76 -14.28
N ALA A 293 -2.69 10.78 -13.48
CA ALA A 293 -1.31 10.46 -13.17
C ALA A 293 -1.20 9.01 -12.65
N PRO A 294 -0.91 8.04 -13.51
CA PRO A 294 -0.81 6.63 -13.12
C PRO A 294 0.31 6.41 -12.11
N PHE A 295 0.09 5.49 -11.16
CA PHE A 295 0.83 5.39 -9.92
C PHE A 295 1.28 3.95 -9.60
N PHE A 296 2.42 3.78 -8.90
CA PHE A 296 2.99 2.47 -8.59
C PHE A 296 2.11 1.58 -7.72
N ALA A 297 1.50 2.17 -6.68
CA ALA A 297 0.83 1.38 -5.67
C ALA A 297 -0.57 0.97 -6.05
N THR A 298 -1.12 1.50 -7.13
CA THR A 298 -2.55 1.42 -7.44
C THR A 298 -3.43 1.85 -6.24
N GLN A 299 -4.68 2.16 -6.46
CA GLN A 299 -5.62 2.45 -5.38
C GLN A 299 -6.08 1.13 -4.74
N GLY A 300 -6.03 1.04 -3.43
CA GLY A 300 -6.45 -0.12 -2.66
C GLY A 300 -7.67 0.18 -1.77
N VAL A 301 -8.24 -0.84 -1.18
CA VAL A 301 -9.46 -0.73 -0.35
C VAL A 301 -9.14 -0.38 1.10
N LEU A 302 -7.97 -0.79 1.61
CA LEU A 302 -7.68 -0.75 3.04
C LEU A 302 -6.34 -0.09 3.36
N TRP A 303 -6.37 0.86 4.27
CA TRP A 303 -5.21 1.28 5.05
C TRP A 303 -5.36 0.77 6.48
N THR A 304 -4.78 -0.38 6.76
CA THR A 304 -4.92 -1.11 8.03
C THR A 304 -4.65 -0.23 9.25
N GLY A 305 -3.60 0.60 9.22
CA GLY A 305 -3.24 1.48 10.35
C GLY A 305 -4.33 2.50 10.70
N ILE A 306 -4.97 3.09 9.69
CA ILE A 306 -6.08 4.02 9.90
C ILE A 306 -7.34 3.26 10.30
N GLN A 307 -7.62 2.11 9.67
CA GLN A 307 -8.78 1.27 10.01
C GLN A 307 -8.79 0.88 11.50
N VAL A 308 -7.66 0.46 12.04
CA VAL A 308 -7.53 0.16 13.48
C VAL A 308 -7.95 1.35 14.35
N VAL A 309 -7.48 2.54 14.01
CA VAL A 309 -7.79 3.76 14.79
C VAL A 309 -9.26 4.10 14.69
N LEU A 310 -9.85 4.03 13.49
CA LEU A 310 -11.27 4.31 13.27
C LEU A 310 -12.15 3.33 14.04
N LEU A 311 -11.92 2.03 13.90
CA LEU A 311 -12.70 1.00 14.58
C LEU A 311 -12.57 1.09 16.09
N LYS A 312 -11.37 1.35 16.62
CA LYS A 312 -11.17 1.56 18.07
C LYS A 312 -11.98 2.74 18.61
N ARG A 313 -12.21 3.80 17.83
CA ARG A 313 -13.06 4.91 18.23
C ARG A 313 -14.54 4.57 18.06
N TRP A 314 -14.88 3.93 16.96
CA TRP A 314 -16.24 3.51 16.68
C TRP A 314 -16.79 2.58 17.78
N THR A 315 -15.99 1.62 18.29
CA THR A 315 -16.38 0.73 19.39
C THR A 315 -16.64 1.44 20.73
N GLN A 316 -16.18 2.69 20.89
CA GLN A 316 -16.43 3.50 22.09
C GLN A 316 -17.76 4.25 22.07
N GLY A 317 -18.55 4.11 21.01
CA GLY A 317 -19.84 4.74 20.84
C GLY A 317 -19.81 5.96 19.89
N ARG A 318 -21.00 6.37 19.45
CA ARG A 318 -21.18 7.42 18.44
C ARG A 318 -20.58 8.76 18.86
N ASP A 319 -20.74 9.15 20.14
CA ASP A 319 -20.21 10.41 20.68
C ASP A 319 -18.68 10.52 20.57
N LYS A 320 -17.98 9.39 20.49
CA LYS A 320 -16.52 9.36 20.33
C LYS A 320 -16.08 9.49 18.87
N LEU A 321 -16.98 9.23 17.91
CA LEU A 321 -16.71 9.39 16.49
C LEU A 321 -16.52 10.85 16.09
N ASP A 322 -17.14 11.80 16.78
CA ASP A 322 -16.95 13.23 16.52
C ASP A 322 -15.46 13.61 16.60
N SER A 323 -14.73 13.00 17.53
CA SER A 323 -13.27 13.20 17.63
C SER A 323 -12.49 12.70 16.42
N ILE A 324 -13.03 11.79 15.61
CA ILE A 324 -12.45 11.32 14.35
C ILE A 324 -12.69 12.34 13.25
N PHE A 325 -13.92 12.84 13.14
CA PHE A 325 -14.26 13.87 12.15
C PHE A 325 -13.52 15.18 12.42
N ASP A 326 -13.36 15.55 13.69
CA ASP A 326 -12.60 16.74 14.09
C ASP A 326 -11.09 16.60 13.91
N SER A 327 -10.58 15.40 13.64
CA SER A 327 -9.13 15.15 13.55
C SER A 327 -8.74 14.27 12.36
N ILE A 328 -8.78 12.95 12.53
CA ILE A 328 -8.27 11.99 11.52
C ILE A 328 -9.17 11.97 10.29
N GLY A 329 -10.50 11.94 10.45
CA GLY A 329 -11.45 11.88 9.33
C GLY A 329 -11.35 13.10 8.42
N SER A 330 -11.47 14.30 9.01
CA SER A 330 -11.35 15.56 8.25
C SER A 330 -9.95 15.77 7.70
N PHE A 331 -8.92 15.42 8.48
CA PHE A 331 -7.54 15.53 8.04
C PHE A 331 -7.25 14.56 6.90
N TYR A 332 -7.71 13.32 6.99
CA TYR A 332 -7.52 12.30 5.96
C TYR A 332 -8.27 12.63 4.67
N ALA A 333 -9.51 13.11 4.79
CA ALA A 333 -10.34 13.44 3.64
C ALA A 333 -9.95 14.76 2.96
N PHE A 334 -9.63 15.80 3.75
CA PHE A 334 -9.45 17.16 3.24
C PHE A 334 -8.13 17.81 3.65
N GLY A 335 -7.56 17.45 4.79
CA GLY A 335 -6.37 18.12 5.33
C GLY A 335 -5.09 17.63 4.70
N LEU A 336 -4.92 16.31 4.49
CA LEU A 336 -3.68 15.75 3.97
C LEU A 336 -3.32 16.25 2.58
N PRO A 337 -4.22 16.25 1.57
CA PRO A 337 -3.89 16.76 0.25
C PRO A 337 -3.46 18.23 0.28
N PHE A 338 -4.10 19.06 1.11
CA PHE A 338 -3.78 20.48 1.21
C PHE A 338 -2.46 20.75 1.93
N LEU A 339 -1.98 19.83 2.77
CA LEU A 339 -0.64 19.96 3.36
C LEU A 339 0.48 19.92 2.33
N PHE A 340 0.29 19.22 1.23
CA PHE A 340 1.27 19.15 0.15
C PHE A 340 1.49 20.49 -0.55
N ILE A 341 0.56 21.42 -0.42
CA ILE A 341 0.69 22.79 -0.95
C ILE A 341 1.69 23.62 -0.12
N LEU A 342 1.90 23.27 1.15
CA LEU A 342 2.79 23.99 2.06
C LEU A 342 4.24 23.54 1.87
N LEU A 343 4.98 24.16 0.96
CA LEU A 343 6.39 23.83 0.70
C LEU A 343 7.28 23.90 1.95
N PRO A 344 7.08 24.79 2.95
CA PRO A 344 7.87 24.76 4.16
C PRO A 344 7.79 23.42 4.89
N LEU A 345 6.59 22.83 4.98
CA LEU A 345 6.38 21.52 5.60
C LEU A 345 6.93 20.39 4.72
N VAL A 346 6.63 20.43 3.44
CA VAL A 346 7.01 19.38 2.49
C VAL A 346 8.54 19.33 2.33
N THR A 347 9.20 20.49 2.24
CA THR A 347 10.66 20.57 2.12
C THR A 347 11.39 20.26 3.44
N LEU A 348 10.76 20.53 4.61
CA LEU A 348 11.24 20.04 5.89
C LEU A 348 11.26 18.51 5.95
N LEU A 349 10.24 17.84 5.38
CA LEU A 349 10.13 16.38 5.35
C LEU A 349 10.95 15.73 4.24
N LYS A 350 11.38 16.49 3.22
CA LYS A 350 12.09 15.99 2.03
C LYS A 350 13.29 15.07 2.37
N PRO A 351 14.21 15.41 3.28
CA PRO A 351 15.34 14.53 3.62
C PRO A 351 14.92 13.21 4.27
N LEU A 352 13.73 13.16 4.87
CA LEU A 352 13.19 11.98 5.53
C LEU A 352 12.42 11.04 4.60
N LEU A 353 12.14 11.45 3.35
CA LEU A 353 11.34 10.64 2.43
C LEU A 353 11.96 9.29 2.08
N PRO A 354 13.29 9.13 1.88
CA PRO A 354 13.90 7.82 1.71
C PRO A 354 13.71 6.90 2.93
N VAL A 355 13.78 7.46 4.15
CA VAL A 355 13.50 6.71 5.38
C VAL A 355 12.03 6.26 5.42
N ALA A 356 11.10 7.16 5.06
CA ALA A 356 9.68 6.88 5.00
C ALA A 356 9.37 5.76 3.98
N LEU A 357 10.02 5.80 2.81
CA LEU A 357 9.91 4.77 1.79
C LEU A 357 10.43 3.42 2.30
N ALA A 358 11.63 3.39 2.88
CA ALA A 358 12.22 2.18 3.45
C ALA A 358 11.33 1.59 4.55
N VAL A 359 10.87 2.41 5.50
CA VAL A 359 9.95 1.98 6.58
C VAL A 359 8.65 1.43 5.99
N THR A 360 8.06 2.08 5.00
CA THR A 360 6.83 1.62 4.34
C THR A 360 7.02 0.24 3.72
N LEU A 361 8.13 0.01 3.00
CA LEU A 361 8.42 -1.28 2.37
C LEU A 361 8.73 -2.38 3.40
N VAL A 362 9.48 -2.06 4.46
CA VAL A 362 9.79 -3.04 5.53
C VAL A 362 8.53 -3.42 6.31
N LEU A 363 7.65 -2.46 6.64
CA LEU A 363 6.37 -2.74 7.28
C LEU A 363 5.45 -3.57 6.37
N THR A 364 5.43 -3.28 5.07
CA THR A 364 4.71 -4.07 4.07
C THR A 364 5.25 -5.49 4.00
N ALA A 365 6.58 -5.65 3.97
CA ALA A 365 7.23 -6.96 3.97
C ALA A 365 6.84 -7.78 5.22
N PHE A 366 6.88 -7.15 6.40
CA PHE A 366 6.48 -7.80 7.66
C PHE A 366 5.00 -8.24 7.63
N ALA A 367 4.09 -7.34 7.25
CA ALA A 367 2.66 -7.63 7.21
C ALA A 367 2.33 -8.75 6.20
N CYS A 368 2.87 -8.65 4.99
CA CYS A 368 2.67 -9.65 3.95
C CYS A 368 3.26 -11.02 4.34
N ALA A 369 4.46 -11.07 4.93
CA ALA A 369 5.05 -12.33 5.40
C ALA A 369 4.18 -12.97 6.50
N THR A 370 3.73 -12.18 7.47
CA THR A 370 2.86 -12.67 8.56
C THR A 370 1.55 -13.25 8.02
N LEU A 371 0.88 -12.51 7.11
CA LEU A 371 -0.36 -12.96 6.48
C LEU A 371 -0.14 -14.22 5.65
N ALA A 372 0.87 -14.25 4.78
CA ALA A 372 1.14 -15.41 3.93
C ALA A 372 1.38 -16.68 4.75
N LEU A 373 2.18 -16.58 5.81
CA LEU A 373 2.48 -17.72 6.70
C LEU A 373 1.25 -18.21 7.48
N SER A 374 0.25 -17.37 7.70
CA SER A 374 -1.00 -17.77 8.35
C SER A 374 -1.95 -18.55 7.44
N LEU A 375 -1.85 -18.36 6.12
CA LEU A 375 -2.73 -19.02 5.14
C LEU A 375 -2.47 -20.51 4.96
N VAL A 376 -1.26 -21.00 5.32
CA VAL A 376 -0.81 -22.35 5.01
C VAL A 376 -0.20 -23.02 6.23
N LYS A 377 -0.68 -24.22 6.57
CA LYS A 377 -0.22 -25.00 7.74
C LYS A 377 0.66 -26.19 7.36
N ASP A 378 0.37 -26.83 6.22
CA ASP A 378 1.11 -28.01 5.76
C ASP A 378 2.53 -27.67 5.31
N ALA A 379 3.49 -28.56 5.57
CA ALA A 379 4.90 -28.34 5.27
C ALA A 379 5.19 -28.31 3.76
N THR A 380 4.55 -29.17 2.98
CA THR A 380 4.74 -29.24 1.51
C THR A 380 4.16 -28.01 0.85
N GLU A 381 2.96 -27.57 1.28
CA GLU A 381 2.32 -26.36 0.81
C GLU A 381 3.15 -25.12 1.17
N ARG A 382 3.77 -25.07 2.36
CA ARG A 382 4.71 -23.99 2.74
C ARG A 382 5.92 -23.97 1.83
N GLY A 383 6.48 -25.13 1.48
CA GLY A 383 7.58 -25.24 0.52
C GLY A 383 7.18 -24.72 -0.87
N ALA A 384 6.01 -25.15 -1.37
CA ALA A 384 5.47 -24.68 -2.64
C ALA A 384 5.18 -23.17 -2.63
N MET A 385 4.66 -22.63 -1.52
CA MET A 385 4.43 -21.20 -1.30
C MET A 385 5.74 -20.40 -1.38
N VAL A 386 6.82 -20.87 -0.75
CA VAL A 386 8.14 -20.20 -0.78
C VAL A 386 8.72 -20.19 -2.20
N ILE A 387 8.68 -21.32 -2.92
CA ILE A 387 9.15 -21.39 -4.31
C ILE A 387 8.37 -20.44 -5.19
N THR A 388 7.05 -20.43 -5.04
CA THR A 388 6.15 -19.51 -5.76
C THR A 388 6.49 -18.03 -5.45
N ALA A 389 6.73 -17.70 -4.17
CA ALA A 389 7.12 -16.37 -3.75
C ALA A 389 8.46 -15.91 -4.36
N MET A 390 9.45 -16.79 -4.39
CA MET A 390 10.74 -16.51 -5.02
C MET A 390 10.59 -16.30 -6.53
N ALA A 391 9.75 -17.09 -7.19
CA ALA A 391 9.47 -16.92 -8.61
C ALA A 391 8.85 -15.54 -8.91
N PHE A 392 7.89 -15.09 -8.12
CA PHE A 392 7.30 -13.75 -8.26
C PHE A 392 8.27 -12.60 -7.96
N SER A 393 9.28 -12.86 -7.15
CA SER A 393 10.26 -11.83 -6.77
C SER A 393 11.39 -11.66 -7.78
N VAL A 394 11.65 -12.70 -8.60
CA VAL A 394 12.81 -12.75 -9.50
C VAL A 394 12.42 -12.66 -10.97
N PHE A 395 11.28 -13.26 -11.34
CA PHE A 395 10.84 -13.33 -12.74
C PHE A 395 9.77 -12.29 -13.06
N GLU A 396 9.53 -12.10 -14.37
CA GLU A 396 8.38 -11.31 -14.84
C GLU A 396 7.05 -11.90 -14.34
N PRO A 397 6.00 -11.09 -14.17
CA PRO A 397 4.73 -11.52 -13.56
C PRO A 397 4.13 -12.78 -14.18
N TRP A 398 4.17 -12.93 -15.50
CA TRP A 398 3.59 -14.09 -16.19
C TRP A 398 4.39 -15.37 -15.97
N ILE A 399 5.74 -15.27 -15.88
CA ILE A 399 6.62 -16.41 -15.56
C ILE A 399 6.38 -16.81 -14.09
N GLY A 400 6.29 -15.83 -13.18
CA GLY A 400 5.98 -16.08 -11.77
C GLY A 400 4.66 -16.83 -11.58
N LEU A 401 3.60 -16.42 -12.32
CA LEU A 401 2.31 -17.11 -12.32
C LEU A 401 2.46 -18.56 -12.82
N LEU A 402 3.15 -18.78 -13.93
CA LEU A 402 3.33 -20.10 -14.53
C LEU A 402 4.14 -21.03 -13.60
N VAL A 403 5.27 -20.55 -13.09
CA VAL A 403 6.11 -21.30 -12.14
C VAL A 403 5.33 -21.62 -10.87
N GLY A 404 4.56 -20.65 -10.35
CA GLY A 404 3.70 -20.86 -9.18
C GLY A 404 2.69 -21.98 -9.39
N VAL A 405 1.94 -21.94 -10.51
CA VAL A 405 0.96 -22.98 -10.84
C VAL A 405 1.63 -24.34 -10.99
N ILE A 406 2.74 -24.44 -11.76
CA ILE A 406 3.46 -25.69 -11.98
C ILE A 406 3.97 -26.27 -10.65
N THR A 407 4.55 -25.42 -9.80
CA THR A 407 5.08 -25.84 -8.49
C THR A 407 3.98 -26.38 -7.60
N ILE A 408 2.84 -25.67 -7.52
CA ILE A 408 1.73 -26.06 -6.66
C ILE A 408 1.08 -27.33 -7.17
N VAL A 409 0.84 -27.46 -8.48
CA VAL A 409 0.31 -28.69 -9.06
C VAL A 409 1.25 -29.87 -8.85
N GLY A 410 2.55 -29.64 -9.06
CA GLY A 410 3.56 -30.69 -8.92
C GLY A 410 3.78 -31.19 -7.48
N LEU A 411 3.76 -30.28 -6.50
CA LEU A 411 4.02 -30.63 -5.10
C LEU A 411 2.75 -30.91 -4.29
N CYS A 412 1.66 -30.18 -4.53
CA CYS A 412 0.44 -30.28 -3.74
C CYS A 412 -0.71 -30.98 -4.48
N GLY A 413 -0.55 -31.22 -5.80
CA GLY A 413 -1.56 -31.84 -6.65
C GLY A 413 -2.66 -30.89 -7.09
N VAL A 414 -3.46 -31.30 -8.08
CA VAL A 414 -4.56 -30.50 -8.65
C VAL A 414 -5.75 -30.32 -7.70
N ASN A 415 -5.83 -31.12 -6.66
CA ASN A 415 -6.96 -31.09 -5.71
C ASN A 415 -7.00 -29.79 -4.88
N VAL A 416 -5.88 -29.10 -4.72
CA VAL A 416 -5.81 -27.82 -4.01
C VAL A 416 -6.61 -26.70 -4.73
N PHE A 417 -6.89 -26.86 -6.03
CA PHE A 417 -7.71 -25.94 -6.82
C PHE A 417 -9.21 -26.24 -6.77
N LYS A 418 -9.63 -27.30 -6.06
CA LYS A 418 -11.05 -27.53 -5.83
C LYS A 418 -11.55 -26.53 -4.80
N PRO A 419 -12.76 -25.94 -4.97
CA PRO A 419 -13.34 -25.04 -3.99
C PRO A 419 -13.32 -25.71 -2.61
N GLN A 420 -12.70 -25.08 -1.63
CA GLN A 420 -12.80 -25.53 -0.24
C GLN A 420 -14.26 -25.39 0.16
N LYS A 421 -14.97 -26.49 0.32
CA LYS A 421 -16.27 -26.50 1.01
C LYS A 421 -16.01 -25.91 2.39
N ALA A 422 -16.78 -24.90 2.75
CA ALA A 422 -16.65 -24.22 4.01
C ALA A 422 -16.60 -25.25 5.16
N GLU A 423 -15.45 -25.45 5.78
CA GLU A 423 -15.26 -26.20 7.03
C GLU A 423 -16.02 -25.57 8.22
N GLN A 424 -16.81 -24.53 7.96
CA GLN A 424 -17.58 -23.81 8.99
C GLN A 424 -18.87 -24.51 9.41
N GLU A 425 -19.31 -25.58 8.74
CA GLU A 425 -20.52 -26.29 9.17
C GLU A 425 -20.28 -27.47 10.13
N ASP A 426 -19.09 -28.05 10.20
CA ASP A 426 -18.83 -29.19 11.09
C ASP A 426 -18.46 -28.80 12.54
N ASN A 427 -17.91 -27.58 12.77
CA ASN A 427 -17.66 -27.10 14.14
C ASN A 427 -18.90 -26.56 14.87
N LYS A 428 -20.09 -26.64 14.29
CA LYS A 428 -21.36 -26.34 14.97
C LYS A 428 -22.12 -27.60 15.42
N LYS A 429 -21.55 -28.80 15.22
CA LYS A 429 -22.17 -30.05 15.61
C LYS A 429 -21.40 -30.83 16.69
N GLU A 430 -20.30 -30.33 17.18
CA GLU A 430 -19.66 -30.74 18.42
C GLU A 430 -19.84 -29.63 19.50
#